data_2120a969b70cbd72b5cf8fe5326b819c
#
_entry.id   2120a969b70cbd72b5cf8fe5326b819c
#
_cell.length_a   1.000
_cell.length_b   1.000
_cell.length_c   1.000
_cell.angle_alpha   90.00
_cell.angle_beta   90.00
_cell.angle_gamma   90.00
#
_symmetry.space_group_name_H-M   'P 1'
#
loop_
_entity.id
_entity.type
_entity.pdbx_description
1 polymer ?
#
loop_
_entity_poly.entity_id
_entity_poly.type
_entity_poly.pdbx_seq_one_letter_code
_entity_poly.pdbx_strand_id
1 'polypeptide(L)'
;MNQIITLLSDWRLRDPYVAMLKGRILQALPDAQVIDITHYVDKFNLLQTGLLMKTCYSSFPKGSVHLLLTNMSLNSTFSPVVLHYNGHYFIGEDNGVFHLMFGQETILKGFQLTDCKENTLTQLLHLIELISSGRLAEETTEYLNFKRMFVEQPDYSADIQQIEGHIVYIDAYNNALTDIPVEMFKKAVGNRSFTATIESKGTWMITKHFQHYPVSEEEMVLCDNALGLIEIASYQSDVAILADLEPGDKIIIKVE
;
A
#
# COMPACT_ATOMS: atom_id res chain seq x y z
N MET A 1 -24.46 0.81 -13.67
CA MET A 1 -23.84 0.01 -12.58
C MET A 1 -23.55 0.96 -11.44
N ASN A 2 -23.74 0.51 -10.19
CA ASN A 2 -23.38 1.35 -9.04
C ASN A 2 -21.88 1.56 -9.01
N GLN A 3 -21.44 2.81 -8.88
CA GLN A 3 -20.00 3.13 -8.78
C GLN A 3 -19.45 2.60 -7.45
N ILE A 4 -18.40 1.80 -7.50
CA ILE A 4 -17.66 1.39 -6.30
C ILE A 4 -16.57 2.41 -6.03
N ILE A 5 -16.54 2.92 -4.81
CA ILE A 5 -15.55 3.90 -4.34
C ILE A 5 -14.92 3.36 -3.08
N THR A 6 -13.61 3.20 -3.06
CA THR A 6 -12.90 2.74 -1.86
C THR A 6 -12.13 3.88 -1.21
N LEU A 7 -12.05 3.86 0.12
CA LEU A 7 -11.38 4.87 0.91
C LEU A 7 -10.20 4.25 1.67
N LEU A 8 -9.04 4.88 1.56
CA LEU A 8 -7.84 4.58 2.34
C LEU A 8 -7.24 5.88 2.86
N SER A 9 -7.04 6.00 4.18
CA SER A 9 -6.53 7.22 4.81
C SER A 9 -5.75 6.98 6.11
N ASP A 10 -5.08 8.02 6.59
CA ASP A 10 -4.44 8.12 7.91
C ASP A 10 -5.29 8.89 8.95
N TRP A 11 -6.58 9.12 8.68
CA TRP A 11 -7.46 9.98 9.48
C TRP A 11 -7.98 9.33 10.75
N ARG A 12 -7.89 7.99 10.86
CA ARG A 12 -8.54 7.22 11.94
C ARG A 12 -10.07 7.34 11.91
N LEU A 13 -10.75 6.76 12.90
CA LEU A 13 -12.22 6.80 13.02
C LEU A 13 -12.68 7.56 14.27
N ARG A 14 -11.76 8.26 14.94
CA ARG A 14 -12.08 9.03 16.14
C ARG A 14 -12.87 10.30 15.80
N ASP A 15 -12.52 10.92 14.69
CA ASP A 15 -13.08 12.19 14.24
C ASP A 15 -14.10 11.97 13.11
N PRO A 16 -15.00 12.93 12.81
CA PRO A 16 -16.08 12.74 11.83
C PRO A 16 -15.63 12.84 10.37
N TYR A 17 -14.35 13.05 10.05
CA TYR A 17 -13.86 13.35 8.70
C TYR A 17 -14.24 12.29 7.67
N VAL A 18 -14.09 11.02 8.02
CA VAL A 18 -14.46 9.89 7.14
C VAL A 18 -15.95 9.89 6.87
N ALA A 19 -16.78 10.05 7.92
CA ALA A 19 -18.22 10.09 7.77
C ALA A 19 -18.70 11.29 6.93
N MET A 20 -18.07 12.46 7.12
CA MET A 20 -18.37 13.67 6.34
C MET A 20 -18.04 13.46 4.85
N LEU A 21 -16.90 12.87 4.52
CA LEU A 21 -16.53 12.55 3.14
C LEU A 21 -17.53 11.59 2.51
N LYS A 22 -17.87 10.50 3.20
CA LYS A 22 -18.88 9.54 2.73
C LYS A 22 -20.23 10.22 2.47
N GLY A 23 -20.68 11.07 3.39
CA GLY A 23 -21.91 11.84 3.22
C GLY A 23 -21.88 12.74 1.97
N ARG A 24 -20.75 13.39 1.69
CA ARG A 24 -20.57 14.21 0.50
C ARG A 24 -20.55 13.37 -0.79
N ILE A 25 -19.90 12.22 -0.77
CA ILE A 25 -19.91 11.29 -1.92
C ILE A 25 -21.33 10.83 -2.21
N LEU A 26 -22.11 10.43 -1.18
CA LEU A 26 -23.50 9.97 -1.34
C LEU A 26 -24.47 11.09 -1.73
N GLN A 27 -24.19 12.35 -1.42
CA GLN A 27 -24.94 13.49 -1.95
C GLN A 27 -24.71 13.68 -3.45
N ALA A 28 -23.47 13.53 -3.92
CA ALA A 28 -23.11 13.64 -5.34
C ALA A 28 -23.56 12.41 -6.16
N LEU A 29 -23.38 11.22 -5.59
CA LEU A 29 -23.67 9.93 -6.22
C LEU A 29 -24.48 9.03 -5.26
N PRO A 30 -25.82 9.20 -5.20
CA PRO A 30 -26.67 8.48 -4.23
C PRO A 30 -26.61 6.95 -4.32
N ASP A 31 -26.34 6.41 -5.51
CA ASP A 31 -26.24 4.97 -5.77
C ASP A 31 -24.82 4.41 -5.61
N ALA A 32 -23.84 5.21 -5.19
CA ALA A 32 -22.47 4.75 -5.01
C ALA A 32 -22.35 3.79 -3.82
N GLN A 33 -21.47 2.78 -3.96
CA GLN A 33 -21.06 1.92 -2.87
C GLN A 33 -19.71 2.40 -2.33
N VAL A 34 -19.71 2.96 -1.12
CA VAL A 34 -18.49 3.47 -0.48
C VAL A 34 -17.98 2.44 0.52
N ILE A 35 -16.77 1.93 0.27
CA ILE A 35 -16.13 0.84 1.03
C ILE A 35 -14.83 1.33 1.65
N ASP A 36 -14.65 1.11 2.94
CA ASP A 36 -13.38 1.41 3.60
C ASP A 36 -12.39 0.26 3.38
N ILE A 37 -11.20 0.60 2.91
CA ILE A 37 -10.06 -0.31 2.96
C ILE A 37 -9.50 -0.24 4.38
N THR A 38 -8.99 0.92 4.76
CA THR A 38 -8.58 1.23 6.14
C THR A 38 -8.45 2.74 6.34
N HIS A 39 -8.65 3.19 7.58
CA HIS A 39 -8.36 4.54 8.03
C HIS A 39 -7.24 4.58 9.07
N TYR A 40 -6.51 3.47 9.22
CA TYR A 40 -5.46 3.26 10.21
C TYR A 40 -4.06 3.21 9.59
N VAL A 41 -3.87 3.77 8.40
CA VAL A 41 -2.54 4.07 7.88
C VAL A 41 -1.82 4.96 8.90
N ASP A 42 -0.54 4.73 9.13
CA ASP A 42 0.26 5.61 9.98
C ASP A 42 0.33 7.00 9.37
N LYS A 43 0.33 8.03 10.23
CA LYS A 43 0.27 9.41 9.77
C LYS A 43 1.36 9.70 8.75
N PHE A 44 0.95 10.19 7.59
CA PHE A 44 1.82 10.60 6.49
C PHE A 44 2.62 9.47 5.83
N ASN A 45 2.34 8.19 6.16
CA ASN A 45 3.08 7.04 5.64
C ASN A 45 2.60 6.64 4.24
N LEU A 46 3.25 7.18 3.21
CA LEU A 46 2.93 6.90 1.81
C LEU A 46 3.35 5.51 1.37
N LEU A 47 4.42 4.95 1.97
CA LEU A 47 4.87 3.59 1.67
C LEU A 47 3.81 2.57 2.08
N GLN A 48 3.30 2.70 3.31
CA GLN A 48 2.20 1.88 3.81
C GLN A 48 0.92 2.06 2.98
N THR A 49 0.59 3.30 2.60
CA THR A 49 -0.54 3.60 1.70
C THR A 49 -0.42 2.85 0.38
N GLY A 50 0.74 2.97 -0.27
CA GLY A 50 1.03 2.31 -1.54
C GLY A 50 0.96 0.79 -1.43
N LEU A 51 1.56 0.21 -0.39
CA LEU A 51 1.54 -1.22 -0.11
C LEU A 51 0.10 -1.72 0.05
N LEU A 52 -0.67 -1.15 0.99
CA LEU A 52 -2.04 -1.59 1.29
C LEU A 52 -2.97 -1.45 0.08
N MET A 53 -2.89 -0.35 -0.66
CA MET A 53 -3.72 -0.17 -1.87
C MET A 53 -3.32 -1.16 -2.96
N LYS A 54 -2.03 -1.30 -3.27
CA LYS A 54 -1.52 -2.25 -4.27
C LYS A 54 -2.02 -3.67 -4.04
N THR A 55 -2.12 -4.07 -2.79
CA THR A 55 -2.46 -5.45 -2.42
C THR A 55 -3.95 -5.76 -2.50
N CYS A 56 -4.82 -4.74 -2.37
CA CYS A 56 -6.26 -4.97 -2.32
C CYS A 56 -7.03 -4.50 -3.56
N TYR A 57 -6.52 -3.53 -4.35
CA TYR A 57 -7.31 -2.91 -5.43
C TYR A 57 -7.83 -3.92 -6.46
N SER A 58 -7.04 -4.95 -6.80
CA SER A 58 -7.41 -5.95 -7.79
C SER A 58 -8.55 -6.90 -7.34
N SER A 59 -8.90 -6.88 -6.05
CA SER A 59 -10.06 -7.61 -5.52
C SER A 59 -11.38 -6.90 -5.82
N PHE A 60 -11.33 -5.66 -6.28
CA PHE A 60 -12.51 -4.88 -6.68
C PHE A 60 -12.77 -5.00 -8.19
N PRO A 61 -14.03 -4.83 -8.64
CA PRO A 61 -14.36 -4.82 -10.06
C PRO A 61 -13.63 -3.70 -10.81
N LYS A 62 -13.30 -3.94 -12.08
CA LYS A 62 -12.81 -2.88 -12.97
C LYS A 62 -13.81 -1.73 -13.05
N GLY A 63 -13.31 -0.51 -13.15
CA GLY A 63 -14.09 0.72 -13.06
C GLY A 63 -14.23 1.26 -11.63
N SER A 64 -13.77 0.52 -10.61
CA SER A 64 -13.74 1.05 -9.23
C SER A 64 -12.83 2.25 -9.12
N VAL A 65 -13.23 3.19 -8.26
CA VAL A 65 -12.46 4.41 -7.91
C VAL A 65 -11.87 4.23 -6.51
N HIS A 66 -10.56 4.36 -6.40
CA HIS A 66 -9.82 4.21 -5.16
C HIS A 66 -9.28 5.56 -4.69
N LEU A 67 -9.71 6.04 -3.52
CA LEU A 67 -9.27 7.31 -2.96
C LEU A 67 -8.09 7.10 -2.02
N LEU A 68 -6.95 7.70 -2.36
CA LEU A 68 -5.72 7.71 -1.56
C LEU A 68 -5.66 9.02 -0.78
N LEU A 69 -6.11 9.00 0.47
CA LEU A 69 -6.37 10.20 1.28
C LEU A 69 -5.30 10.44 2.35
N THR A 70 -4.22 9.67 2.34
CA THR A 70 -3.10 9.84 3.29
C THR A 70 -2.39 11.17 3.05
N ASN A 71 -2.14 11.91 4.14
CA ASN A 71 -1.54 13.23 4.11
C ASN A 71 -2.34 14.27 3.28
N MET A 72 -3.64 14.06 3.10
CA MET A 72 -4.48 14.93 2.28
C MET A 72 -5.37 15.82 3.14
N SER A 73 -5.39 17.12 2.84
CA SER A 73 -6.32 18.09 3.43
C SER A 73 -7.42 18.44 2.42
N LEU A 74 -8.66 18.09 2.75
CA LEU A 74 -9.82 18.34 1.88
C LEU A 74 -10.16 19.83 1.71
N ASN A 75 -9.71 20.68 2.64
CA ASN A 75 -9.96 22.13 2.60
C ASN A 75 -8.81 22.92 1.94
N SER A 76 -7.78 22.24 1.46
CA SER A 76 -6.70 22.89 0.71
C SER A 76 -7.12 23.22 -0.72
N THR A 77 -6.28 23.95 -1.43
CA THR A 77 -6.43 24.22 -2.88
C THR A 77 -5.56 23.29 -3.73
N PHE A 78 -5.10 22.21 -3.13
CA PHE A 78 -4.34 21.19 -3.82
C PHE A 78 -5.22 20.50 -4.88
N SER A 79 -4.67 20.27 -6.07
CA SER A 79 -5.38 19.59 -7.17
C SER A 79 -5.04 18.10 -7.18
N PRO A 80 -6.01 17.21 -6.86
CA PRO A 80 -5.80 15.78 -6.95
C PRO A 80 -5.59 15.36 -8.41
N VAL A 81 -4.85 14.26 -8.60
CA VAL A 81 -4.68 13.63 -9.89
C VAL A 81 -5.42 12.29 -9.94
N VAL A 82 -5.85 11.89 -11.12
CA VAL A 82 -6.42 10.57 -11.39
C VAL A 82 -5.38 9.74 -12.12
N LEU A 83 -5.00 8.61 -11.57
CA LEU A 83 -4.26 7.57 -12.29
C LEU A 83 -5.25 6.52 -12.79
N HIS A 84 -5.22 6.19 -14.08
CA HIS A 84 -5.94 5.06 -14.64
C HIS A 84 -4.96 3.91 -14.88
N TYR A 85 -5.13 2.81 -14.15
CA TYR A 85 -4.23 1.66 -14.23
C TYR A 85 -5.00 0.33 -14.11
N ASN A 86 -4.74 -0.61 -15.01
CA ASN A 86 -5.39 -1.94 -15.07
C ASN A 86 -6.93 -1.93 -15.02
N GLY A 87 -7.55 -0.85 -15.53
CA GLY A 87 -9.00 -0.68 -15.52
C GLY A 87 -9.57 -0.15 -14.21
N HIS A 88 -8.73 0.32 -13.29
CA HIS A 88 -9.12 0.98 -12.04
C HIS A 88 -8.70 2.45 -12.07
N TYR A 89 -9.38 3.30 -11.31
CA TYR A 89 -9.06 4.71 -11.15
C TYR A 89 -8.57 4.95 -9.72
N PHE A 90 -7.43 5.63 -9.60
CA PHE A 90 -6.85 6.00 -8.31
C PHE A 90 -6.80 7.52 -8.24
N ILE A 91 -7.40 8.12 -7.21
CA ILE A 91 -7.41 9.56 -7.02
C ILE A 91 -6.68 9.89 -5.73
N GLY A 92 -5.72 10.81 -5.81
CA GLY A 92 -4.93 11.23 -4.68
C GLY A 92 -4.01 12.40 -5.00
N GLU A 93 -3.20 12.79 -4.04
CA GLU A 93 -2.12 13.73 -4.26
C GLU A 93 -0.97 13.06 -5.01
N ASP A 94 -0.38 13.76 -5.99
CA ASP A 94 0.86 13.30 -6.60
C ASP A 94 2.05 13.64 -5.68
N ASN A 95 2.23 12.79 -4.68
CA ASN A 95 3.28 12.88 -3.67
C ASN A 95 4.28 11.72 -3.75
N GLY A 96 4.21 10.90 -4.83
CA GLY A 96 5.05 9.73 -5.05
C GLY A 96 4.35 8.40 -4.78
N VAL A 97 3.16 8.39 -4.17
CA VAL A 97 2.42 7.17 -3.79
C VAL A 97 2.13 6.27 -4.99
N PHE A 98 1.85 6.83 -6.16
CA PHE A 98 1.54 6.05 -7.36
C PHE A 98 2.72 5.20 -7.84
N HIS A 99 3.94 5.74 -7.78
CA HIS A 99 5.14 4.98 -8.10
C HIS A 99 5.53 3.98 -6.99
N LEU A 100 5.18 4.25 -5.74
CA LEU A 100 5.29 3.25 -4.66
C LEU A 100 4.38 2.04 -4.90
N MET A 101 3.18 2.27 -5.47
CA MET A 101 2.24 1.19 -5.79
C MET A 101 2.70 0.34 -6.98
N PHE A 102 3.13 0.96 -8.07
CA PHE A 102 3.27 0.29 -9.37
C PHE A 102 4.71 0.19 -9.86
N GLY A 103 5.67 0.68 -9.10
CA GLY A 103 7.10 0.63 -9.40
C GLY A 103 7.63 1.91 -10.04
N GLN A 104 8.89 2.21 -9.73
CA GLN A 104 9.55 3.45 -10.13
C GLN A 104 9.76 3.58 -11.65
N GLU A 105 9.88 2.45 -12.34
CA GLU A 105 10.13 2.39 -13.79
C GLU A 105 8.82 2.29 -14.60
N THR A 106 7.66 2.16 -13.94
CA THR A 106 6.38 2.08 -14.64
C THR A 106 6.02 3.43 -15.25
N ILE A 107 5.67 3.44 -16.52
CA ILE A 107 5.13 4.64 -17.20
C ILE A 107 3.68 4.80 -16.77
N LEU A 108 3.41 5.81 -15.95
CA LEU A 108 2.07 6.12 -15.48
C LEU A 108 1.42 7.18 -16.36
N LYS A 109 0.13 6.99 -16.62
CA LYS A 109 -0.71 7.96 -17.36
C LYS A 109 -1.94 8.28 -16.53
N GLY A 110 -2.20 9.56 -16.38
CA GLY A 110 -3.31 10.05 -15.58
C GLY A 110 -3.96 11.28 -16.14
N PHE A 111 -4.81 11.88 -15.31
CA PHE A 111 -5.63 13.03 -15.66
C PHE A 111 -5.64 14.03 -14.50
N GLN A 112 -5.76 15.31 -14.82
CA GLN A 112 -5.92 16.38 -13.85
C GLN A 112 -6.96 17.38 -14.37
N LEU A 113 -7.79 17.94 -13.47
CA LEU A 113 -8.74 18.99 -13.85
C LEU A 113 -8.03 20.21 -14.42
N THR A 114 -8.62 20.79 -15.46
CA THR A 114 -8.10 22.00 -16.11
C THR A 114 -8.54 23.24 -15.32
N ASP A 115 -7.59 24.07 -14.91
CA ASP A 115 -7.81 25.40 -14.30
C ASP A 115 -8.81 25.44 -13.13
N CYS A 116 -8.90 24.39 -12.32
CA CYS A 116 -9.78 24.32 -11.19
C CYS A 116 -9.19 25.07 -9.98
N LYS A 117 -9.93 26.05 -9.44
CA LYS A 117 -9.56 26.85 -8.25
C LYS A 117 -10.32 26.45 -6.98
N GLU A 118 -11.18 25.43 -7.08
CA GLU A 118 -11.96 24.93 -5.98
C GLU A 118 -11.09 24.22 -4.94
N ASN A 119 -11.65 24.00 -3.74
CA ASN A 119 -10.95 23.21 -2.74
C ASN A 119 -10.83 21.74 -3.16
N THR A 120 -9.89 21.04 -2.54
CA THR A 120 -9.58 19.64 -2.86
C THR A 120 -10.80 18.71 -2.78
N LEU A 121 -11.70 18.91 -1.80
CA LEU A 121 -12.93 18.12 -1.69
C LEU A 121 -13.84 18.28 -2.91
N THR A 122 -14.08 19.52 -3.35
CA THR A 122 -14.93 19.80 -4.51
C THR A 122 -14.32 19.18 -5.77
N GLN A 123 -13.00 19.34 -5.97
CA GLN A 123 -12.29 18.72 -7.10
C GLN A 123 -12.37 17.19 -7.08
N LEU A 124 -12.21 16.58 -5.90
CA LEU A 124 -12.29 15.14 -5.73
C LEU A 124 -13.67 14.59 -6.07
N LEU A 125 -14.74 15.23 -5.59
CA LEU A 125 -16.13 14.85 -5.91
C LEU A 125 -16.40 15.00 -7.40
N HIS A 126 -15.96 16.09 -8.01
CA HIS A 126 -16.11 16.31 -9.45
C HIS A 126 -15.39 15.26 -10.29
N LEU A 127 -14.15 14.89 -9.93
CA LEU A 127 -13.43 13.80 -10.61
C LEU A 127 -14.18 12.45 -10.51
N ILE A 128 -14.75 12.14 -9.36
CA ILE A 128 -15.56 10.92 -9.18
C ILE A 128 -16.79 10.94 -10.08
N GLU A 129 -17.50 12.08 -10.17
CA GLU A 129 -18.66 12.25 -11.06
C GLU A 129 -18.27 12.08 -12.54
N LEU A 130 -17.17 12.68 -12.98
CA LEU A 130 -16.66 12.56 -14.34
C LEU A 130 -16.31 11.11 -14.71
N ILE A 131 -15.66 10.39 -13.79
CA ILE A 131 -15.36 8.96 -13.98
C ILE A 131 -16.65 8.16 -14.08
N SER A 132 -17.60 8.38 -13.15
CA SER A 132 -18.86 7.63 -13.08
C SER A 132 -19.75 7.84 -14.29
N SER A 133 -19.67 9.03 -14.90
CA SER A 133 -20.42 9.39 -16.12
C SER A 133 -19.67 9.10 -17.42
N GLY A 134 -18.40 8.63 -17.35
CA GLY A 134 -17.56 8.37 -18.52
C GLY A 134 -17.06 9.64 -19.22
N ARG A 135 -17.09 10.81 -18.58
CA ARG A 135 -16.74 12.11 -19.15
C ARG A 135 -15.39 12.65 -18.71
N LEU A 136 -14.55 11.82 -18.09
CA LEU A 136 -13.27 12.26 -17.52
C LEU A 136 -12.42 13.06 -18.53
N ALA A 137 -12.34 12.61 -19.77
CA ALA A 137 -11.53 13.26 -20.80
C ALA A 137 -12.10 14.61 -21.30
N GLU A 138 -13.34 14.97 -20.95
CA GLU A 138 -13.97 16.22 -21.40
C GLU A 138 -13.48 17.43 -20.60
N GLU A 139 -13.14 17.25 -19.33
CA GLU A 139 -12.83 18.34 -18.40
C GLU A 139 -11.43 18.20 -17.75
N THR A 140 -10.64 17.24 -18.23
CA THR A 140 -9.28 17.00 -17.71
C THR A 140 -8.23 17.09 -18.82
N THR A 141 -7.01 17.40 -18.42
CA THR A 141 -5.81 17.28 -19.27
C THR A 141 -5.02 16.04 -18.87
N GLU A 142 -4.25 15.50 -19.81
CA GLU A 142 -3.36 14.36 -19.56
C GLU A 142 -2.26 14.75 -18.56
N TYR A 143 -2.03 13.88 -17.57
CA TYR A 143 -1.00 14.04 -16.55
C TYR A 143 0.02 12.90 -16.65
N LEU A 144 1.28 13.24 -16.99
CA LEU A 144 2.33 12.26 -17.28
C LEU A 144 3.53 12.33 -16.32
N ASN A 145 3.67 13.45 -15.61
CA ASN A 145 4.86 13.72 -14.80
C ASN A 145 4.64 13.34 -13.33
N PHE A 146 4.20 12.11 -13.08
CA PHE A 146 4.05 11.60 -11.73
C PHE A 146 5.36 11.66 -10.95
N LYS A 147 5.28 12.19 -9.73
CA LYS A 147 6.42 12.26 -8.82
C LYS A 147 6.91 10.86 -8.45
N ARG A 148 8.22 10.71 -8.40
CA ARG A 148 8.89 9.53 -7.89
C ARG A 148 9.35 9.77 -6.46
N MET A 149 9.29 8.73 -5.65
CA MET A 149 9.86 8.73 -4.31
C MET A 149 10.93 7.65 -4.26
N PHE A 150 12.14 8.04 -3.85
CA PHE A 150 13.19 7.05 -3.65
C PHE A 150 12.85 6.19 -2.42
N VAL A 151 12.81 4.88 -2.61
CA VAL A 151 12.67 3.89 -1.55
C VAL A 151 13.72 2.83 -1.81
N GLU A 152 14.46 2.48 -0.79
CA GLU A 152 15.39 1.38 -0.83
C GLU A 152 14.62 0.11 -1.20
N GLN A 153 15.14 -0.63 -2.18
CA GLN A 153 14.51 -1.87 -2.64
C GLN A 153 15.28 -3.05 -2.06
N PRO A 154 14.61 -4.17 -1.78
CA PRO A 154 15.30 -5.38 -1.36
C PRO A 154 16.27 -5.81 -2.46
N ASP A 155 17.44 -6.27 -2.06
CA ASP A 155 18.52 -6.70 -2.98
C ASP A 155 18.98 -8.11 -2.68
N TYR A 156 19.40 -8.82 -3.72
CA TYR A 156 20.06 -10.13 -3.64
C TYR A 156 21.46 -10.07 -4.20
N SER A 157 22.44 -10.11 -3.32
CA SER A 157 23.86 -10.18 -3.64
C SER A 157 24.29 -11.63 -3.87
N ALA A 158 24.45 -12.03 -5.13
CA ALA A 158 24.83 -13.40 -5.50
C ALA A 158 26.24 -13.79 -5.03
N ASP A 159 27.17 -12.83 -4.99
CA ASP A 159 28.58 -13.08 -4.60
C ASP A 159 28.72 -13.50 -3.13
N ILE A 160 27.88 -12.94 -2.26
CA ILE A 160 27.89 -13.25 -0.81
C ILE A 160 26.69 -14.08 -0.39
N GLN A 161 25.85 -14.51 -1.35
CA GLN A 161 24.64 -15.32 -1.13
C GLN A 161 23.70 -14.71 -0.06
N GLN A 162 23.40 -13.43 -0.19
CA GLN A 162 22.66 -12.67 0.83
C GLN A 162 21.52 -11.88 0.21
N ILE A 163 20.32 -11.92 0.84
CA ILE A 163 19.23 -10.99 0.60
C ILE A 163 19.23 -9.95 1.71
N GLU A 164 19.09 -8.68 1.35
CA GLU A 164 18.84 -7.58 2.28
C GLU A 164 17.47 -6.98 2.00
N GLY A 165 16.73 -6.65 3.05
CA GLY A 165 15.44 -6.00 2.98
C GLY A 165 15.07 -5.34 4.30
N HIS A 166 13.84 -4.83 4.39
CA HIS A 166 13.36 -4.09 5.55
C HIS A 166 11.96 -4.54 5.95
N ILE A 167 11.64 -4.40 7.23
CA ILE A 167 10.26 -4.47 7.69
C ILE A 167 9.55 -3.21 7.20
N VAL A 168 8.42 -3.38 6.50
CA VAL A 168 7.65 -2.26 5.91
C VAL A 168 6.30 -2.03 6.56
N TYR A 169 5.79 -3.03 7.29
CA TYR A 169 4.49 -2.96 7.92
C TYR A 169 4.35 -3.98 9.05
N ILE A 170 3.69 -3.58 10.13
CA ILE A 170 3.23 -4.50 11.18
C ILE A 170 1.72 -4.62 11.03
N ASP A 171 1.24 -5.85 10.88
CA ASP A 171 -0.18 -6.12 10.67
C ASP A 171 -1.01 -6.11 11.97
N ALA A 172 -2.32 -6.35 11.85
CA ALA A 172 -3.23 -6.39 13.00
C ALA A 172 -3.01 -7.58 13.94
N TYR A 173 -2.24 -8.58 13.52
CA TYR A 173 -1.83 -9.74 14.31
C TYR A 173 -0.42 -9.58 14.91
N ASN A 174 0.18 -8.39 14.78
CA ASN A 174 1.56 -8.10 15.15
C ASN A 174 2.60 -8.98 14.42
N ASN A 175 2.30 -9.42 13.19
CA ASN A 175 3.30 -9.98 12.31
C ASN A 175 4.05 -8.87 11.59
N ALA A 176 5.31 -9.11 11.24
CA ALA A 176 6.15 -8.14 10.57
C ALA A 176 6.30 -8.47 9.08
N LEU A 177 5.70 -7.67 8.22
CA LEU A 177 5.78 -7.79 6.77
C LEU A 177 7.04 -7.12 6.27
N THR A 178 7.82 -7.84 5.44
CA THR A 178 9.02 -7.30 4.80
C THR A 178 8.73 -6.79 3.38
N ASP A 179 9.68 -6.06 2.80
CA ASP A 179 9.67 -5.68 1.38
C ASP A 179 10.21 -6.78 0.46
N ILE A 180 10.68 -7.91 1.00
CA ILE A 180 11.28 -9.01 0.24
C ILE A 180 10.21 -9.81 -0.50
N PRO A 181 10.22 -9.83 -1.86
CA PRO A 181 9.29 -10.66 -2.61
C PRO A 181 9.54 -12.16 -2.37
N VAL A 182 8.45 -12.92 -2.23
CA VAL A 182 8.48 -14.38 -2.11
C VAL A 182 9.27 -15.01 -3.26
N GLU A 183 9.10 -14.50 -4.49
CA GLU A 183 9.82 -14.99 -5.67
C GLU A 183 11.33 -14.78 -5.57
N MET A 184 11.77 -13.63 -5.03
CA MET A 184 13.19 -13.36 -4.77
C MET A 184 13.74 -14.34 -3.75
N PHE A 185 13.04 -14.53 -2.63
CA PHE A 185 13.42 -15.48 -1.59
C PHE A 185 13.54 -16.90 -2.13
N LYS A 186 12.52 -17.40 -2.83
CA LYS A 186 12.51 -18.75 -3.40
C LYS A 186 13.60 -18.96 -4.42
N LYS A 187 13.87 -17.97 -5.28
CA LYS A 187 14.97 -18.03 -6.26
C LYS A 187 16.34 -18.05 -5.60
N ALA A 188 16.53 -17.26 -4.54
CA ALA A 188 17.79 -17.19 -3.83
C ALA A 188 18.04 -18.41 -2.94
N VAL A 189 17.05 -18.84 -2.16
CA VAL A 189 17.21 -19.94 -1.19
C VAL A 189 17.05 -21.31 -1.87
N GLY A 190 16.01 -21.51 -2.67
CA GLY A 190 15.72 -22.82 -3.28
C GLY A 190 15.49 -23.88 -2.21
N ASN A 191 16.30 -24.95 -2.26
CA ASN A 191 16.29 -26.05 -1.28
C ASN A 191 17.45 -25.99 -0.27
N ARG A 192 18.15 -24.84 -0.21
CA ARG A 192 19.30 -24.65 0.69
C ARG A 192 18.83 -24.20 2.07
N SER A 193 19.67 -24.40 3.07
CA SER A 193 19.48 -23.79 4.37
C SER A 193 19.73 -22.27 4.29
N PHE A 194 19.15 -21.55 5.22
CA PHE A 194 19.34 -20.11 5.36
C PHE A 194 19.29 -19.69 6.83
N THR A 195 19.85 -18.54 7.11
CA THR A 195 19.69 -17.83 8.38
C THR A 195 19.24 -16.41 8.10
N ALA A 196 18.05 -16.05 8.53
CA ALA A 196 17.58 -14.67 8.53
C ALA A 196 17.89 -14.03 9.88
N THR A 197 18.55 -12.87 9.83
CA THR A 197 18.91 -12.05 10.99
C THR A 197 18.17 -10.73 10.93
N ILE A 198 17.51 -10.34 12.00
CA ILE A 198 16.84 -9.04 12.11
C ILE A 198 17.64 -8.19 13.08
N GLU A 199 18.03 -7.01 12.64
CA GLU A 199 18.73 -6.02 13.43
C GLU A 199 17.72 -4.96 13.90
N SER A 200 17.21 -5.15 15.12
CA SER A 200 16.38 -4.19 15.84
C SER A 200 17.04 -3.81 17.17
N LYS A 201 16.29 -3.60 18.24
CA LYS A 201 16.84 -3.42 19.60
C LYS A 201 17.52 -4.67 20.17
N GLY A 202 17.41 -5.80 19.47
CA GLY A 202 18.09 -7.07 19.71
C GLY A 202 18.46 -7.74 18.37
N THR A 203 19.15 -8.86 18.44
CA THR A 203 19.46 -9.67 17.24
C THR A 203 18.64 -10.94 17.30
N TRP A 204 17.81 -11.14 16.29
CA TRP A 204 16.93 -12.30 16.18
C TRP A 204 17.35 -13.15 14.99
N MET A 205 17.31 -14.47 15.14
CA MET A 205 17.71 -15.42 14.11
C MET A 205 16.55 -16.35 13.75
N ILE A 206 16.23 -16.47 12.47
CA ILE A 206 15.17 -17.31 11.95
C ILE A 206 15.77 -18.24 10.88
N THR A 207 15.47 -19.54 11.00
CA THR A 207 15.99 -20.58 10.08
C THR A 207 14.88 -21.40 9.43
N LYS A 208 13.62 -21.12 9.74
CA LYS A 208 12.46 -21.86 9.21
C LYS A 208 11.64 -20.97 8.29
N HIS A 209 11.15 -21.55 7.20
CA HIS A 209 10.24 -20.93 6.26
C HIS A 209 9.08 -21.86 5.95
N PHE A 210 7.87 -21.29 5.87
CA PHE A 210 6.64 -22.01 5.55
C PHE A 210 5.89 -21.29 4.42
N GLN A 211 5.30 -22.06 3.48
CA GLN A 211 4.44 -21.51 2.42
C GLN A 211 3.09 -21.01 2.96
N HIS A 212 2.65 -21.55 4.10
CA HIS A 212 1.41 -21.19 4.77
C HIS A 212 1.68 -21.01 6.24
N TYR A 213 0.83 -20.27 6.91
CA TYR A 213 0.93 -20.01 8.34
C TYR A 213 1.05 -21.34 9.12
N PRO A 214 2.10 -21.53 9.94
CA PRO A 214 2.24 -22.71 10.76
C PRO A 214 1.21 -22.70 11.89
N VAL A 215 0.53 -23.84 12.14
CA VAL A 215 -0.50 -23.97 13.17
C VAL A 215 0.02 -24.47 14.52
N SER A 216 1.31 -24.71 14.67
CA SER A 216 1.90 -25.28 15.88
C SER A 216 3.33 -24.80 16.18
N GLU A 217 3.87 -23.85 15.42
CA GLU A 217 5.24 -23.37 15.60
C GLU A 217 5.23 -22.17 16.55
N GLU A 218 5.84 -22.32 17.73
CA GLU A 218 5.95 -21.24 18.74
C GLU A 218 7.16 -20.32 18.51
N GLU A 219 8.09 -20.74 17.65
CA GLU A 219 9.27 -19.93 17.27
C GLU A 219 8.93 -18.92 16.18
N MET A 220 9.76 -17.89 16.05
CA MET A 220 9.69 -16.99 14.90
C MET A 220 10.06 -17.73 13.62
N VAL A 221 9.25 -17.53 12.58
CA VAL A 221 9.42 -18.14 11.26
C VAL A 221 9.25 -17.11 10.17
N LEU A 222 9.81 -17.39 8.99
CA LEU A 222 9.41 -16.71 7.77
C LEU A 222 8.23 -17.45 7.15
N CYS A 223 7.26 -16.72 6.58
CA CYS A 223 6.20 -17.34 5.78
C CYS A 223 5.85 -16.49 4.56
N ASP A 224 5.23 -17.16 3.56
CA ASP A 224 4.67 -16.47 2.39
C ASP A 224 3.40 -15.74 2.82
N ASN A 225 3.35 -14.44 2.59
CA ASN A 225 2.16 -13.64 2.81
C ASN A 225 1.28 -13.60 1.55
N ALA A 226 -0.01 -13.36 1.72
CA ALA A 226 -0.98 -13.21 0.62
C ALA A 226 -0.65 -12.05 -0.35
N LEU A 227 0.22 -11.13 0.05
CA LEU A 227 0.69 -10.00 -0.73
C LEU A 227 1.89 -10.35 -1.64
N GLY A 228 2.37 -11.60 -1.60
CA GLY A 228 3.56 -12.04 -2.31
C GLY A 228 4.88 -11.58 -1.69
N LEU A 229 4.86 -11.22 -0.41
CA LEU A 229 6.03 -10.78 0.35
C LEU A 229 6.35 -11.79 1.46
N ILE A 230 7.60 -11.80 1.92
CA ILE A 230 8.00 -12.56 3.11
C ILE A 230 7.52 -11.84 4.36
N GLU A 231 6.95 -12.62 5.28
CA GLU A 231 6.43 -12.16 6.56
C GLU A 231 7.12 -12.91 7.71
N ILE A 232 7.40 -12.20 8.78
CA ILE A 232 7.89 -12.76 10.04
C ILE A 232 6.69 -12.97 10.94
N ALA A 233 6.48 -14.21 11.36
CA ALA A 233 5.32 -14.60 12.14
C ALA A 233 5.66 -15.63 13.22
N SER A 234 4.75 -15.83 14.17
CA SER A 234 4.77 -16.93 15.11
C SER A 234 3.34 -17.35 15.44
N TYR A 235 3.11 -18.63 15.70
CA TYR A 235 1.78 -19.12 15.97
C TYR A 235 1.24 -18.60 17.31
N GLN A 236 0.05 -17.95 17.25
CA GLN A 236 -0.63 -17.37 18.43
C GLN A 236 0.25 -16.43 19.28
N SER A 237 1.13 -15.67 18.64
CA SER A 237 2.10 -14.82 19.32
C SER A 237 2.22 -13.46 18.62
N ASP A 238 2.38 -12.42 19.41
CA ASP A 238 2.59 -11.04 18.95
C ASP A 238 4.08 -10.80 18.62
N VAL A 239 4.56 -11.36 17.52
CA VAL A 239 6.00 -11.42 17.21
C VAL A 239 6.67 -10.04 17.16
N ALA A 240 6.00 -9.05 16.60
CA ALA A 240 6.55 -7.69 16.54
C ALA A 240 6.70 -7.06 17.94
N ILE A 241 5.76 -7.34 18.86
CA ILE A 241 5.85 -6.86 20.23
C ILE A 241 6.97 -7.58 21.00
N LEU A 242 7.05 -8.92 20.88
CA LEU A 242 8.03 -9.73 21.61
C LEU A 242 9.47 -9.44 21.17
N ALA A 243 9.68 -9.22 19.88
CA ALA A 243 11.00 -8.96 19.33
C ALA A 243 11.29 -7.46 19.16
N ASP A 244 10.37 -6.58 19.58
CA ASP A 244 10.46 -5.12 19.47
C ASP A 244 10.75 -4.68 18.01
N LEU A 245 10.01 -5.25 17.05
CA LEU A 245 10.16 -5.01 15.63
C LEU A 245 9.37 -3.77 15.21
N GLU A 246 10.00 -2.95 14.38
CA GLU A 246 9.39 -1.72 13.86
C GLU A 246 9.58 -1.62 12.33
N PRO A 247 8.68 -0.93 11.60
CA PRO A 247 8.93 -0.58 10.20
C PRO A 247 10.24 0.22 10.05
N GLY A 248 11.10 -0.22 9.13
CA GLY A 248 12.44 0.30 8.92
C GLY A 248 13.55 -0.61 9.47
N ASP A 249 13.24 -1.59 10.32
CA ASP A 249 14.22 -2.56 10.78
C ASP A 249 14.74 -3.38 9.62
N LYS A 250 16.06 -3.61 9.60
CA LYS A 250 16.74 -4.35 8.54
C LYS A 250 16.65 -5.86 8.78
N ILE A 251 16.34 -6.60 7.72
CA ILE A 251 16.42 -8.05 7.70
C ILE A 251 17.51 -8.49 6.69
N ILE A 252 18.37 -9.39 7.12
CA ILE A 252 19.46 -9.99 6.31
C ILE A 252 19.25 -11.50 6.26
N ILE A 253 19.11 -12.07 5.07
CA ILE A 253 18.94 -13.51 4.87
C ILE A 253 20.20 -14.05 4.18
N LYS A 254 21.01 -14.82 4.90
CA LYS A 254 22.18 -15.52 4.37
C LYS A 254 21.78 -16.92 3.95
N VAL A 255 22.16 -17.30 2.75
CA VAL A 255 21.90 -18.62 2.16
C VAL A 255 23.17 -19.46 2.27
N GLU A 256 23.03 -20.70 2.77
CA GLU A 256 24.15 -21.62 3.06
C GLU A 256 24.27 -22.70 1.98
#